data_2d32fd7c6ff66f6855ff121a6972a665
#
_entry.id   2d32fd7c6ff66f6855ff121a6972a665
#
_cell.length_a   1.000
_cell.length_b   1.000
_cell.length_c   1.000
_cell.angle_alpha   90.00
_cell.angle_beta   90.00
_cell.angle_gamma   90.00
#
_symmetry.space_group_name_H-M   'P 1'
#
loop_
_entity.id
_entity.type
_entity.pdbx_description
1 polymer ?
#
loop_
_entity_poly.entity_id
_entity_poly.type
_entity_poly.pdbx_seq_one_letter_code
_entity_poly.pdbx_strand_id
1 'polypeptide(L)'
;MAYNVKDVVANKPSRFTEGHRMCAGCGAPVVARMVMRALKEDDHAVVANATGCMEVSTFIYPYTAWTDSFIHTAFECAGATLSGVEAAYKSLKRQGKLPDDNHTKFIAF
;
A
#
# COMPACT_ATOMS: atom_id res chain seq x y z
N MET A 1 11.04 -12.98 -15.08
CA MET A 1 11.63 -13.34 -13.77
C MET A 1 10.70 -14.34 -13.08
N ALA A 2 11.18 -15.55 -12.84
CA ALA A 2 10.38 -16.53 -12.12
C ALA A 2 10.28 -16.11 -10.65
N TYR A 3 9.08 -15.91 -10.16
CA TYR A 3 8.83 -15.61 -8.74
C TYR A 3 9.01 -16.89 -7.94
N ASN A 4 10.04 -16.94 -7.12
CA ASN A 4 10.19 -18.05 -6.18
C ASN A 4 9.45 -17.70 -4.88
N VAL A 5 8.32 -18.33 -4.66
CA VAL A 5 7.47 -18.07 -3.48
C VAL A 5 8.23 -18.29 -2.18
N LYS A 6 9.14 -19.27 -2.13
CA LYS A 6 9.94 -19.53 -0.92
C LYS A 6 10.85 -18.36 -0.58
N ASP A 7 11.51 -17.77 -1.58
CA ASP A 7 12.39 -16.62 -1.37
C ASP A 7 11.61 -15.38 -0.93
N VAL A 8 10.44 -15.17 -1.52
CA VAL A 8 9.56 -14.05 -1.14
C VAL A 8 9.10 -14.17 0.32
N VAL A 9 8.70 -15.37 0.73
CA VAL A 9 8.21 -15.58 2.10
C VAL A 9 9.35 -15.52 3.14
N ALA A 10 10.53 -16.05 2.79
CA ALA A 10 11.64 -16.15 3.73
C ALA A 10 12.46 -14.86 3.86
N ASN A 11 12.61 -14.11 2.77
CA ASN A 11 13.63 -13.06 2.68
C ASN A 11 13.07 -11.64 2.55
N LYS A 12 11.78 -11.47 2.31
CA LYS A 12 11.19 -10.12 2.22
C LYS A 12 10.48 -9.73 3.52
N PRO A 13 10.80 -8.58 4.09
CA PRO A 13 10.07 -8.07 5.24
C PRO A 13 8.60 -7.85 4.88
N SER A 14 7.72 -8.10 5.83
CA SER A 14 6.29 -7.83 5.64
C SER A 14 6.04 -6.33 5.72
N ARG A 15 5.43 -5.77 4.68
CA ARG A 15 5.00 -4.36 4.64
C ARG A 15 3.59 -4.17 5.20
N PHE A 16 2.88 -5.25 5.42
CA PHE A 16 1.58 -5.29 6.05
C PHE A 16 1.71 -6.09 7.34
N THR A 17 1.61 -5.40 8.47
CA THR A 17 1.88 -6.01 9.78
C THR A 17 0.74 -6.91 10.25
N GLU A 18 1.00 -7.68 11.29
CA GLU A 18 0.04 -8.59 11.89
C GLU A 18 -0.97 -7.88 12.81
N GLY A 19 -0.78 -6.58 13.06
CA GLY A 19 -1.62 -5.80 13.98
C GLY A 19 -2.97 -5.36 13.44
N HIS A 20 -3.42 -5.93 12.31
CA HIS A 20 -4.76 -5.66 11.79
C HIS A 20 -5.84 -6.42 12.59
N ARG A 21 -7.08 -5.93 12.50
CA ARG A 21 -8.24 -6.51 13.19
C ARG A 21 -9.25 -7.11 12.22
N MET A 22 -8.75 -7.73 11.15
CA MET A 22 -9.60 -8.45 10.20
C MET A 22 -10.11 -9.76 10.82
N CYS A 23 -11.23 -10.25 10.30
CA CYS A 23 -11.84 -11.49 10.76
C CYS A 23 -10.91 -12.70 10.56
N ALA A 24 -10.98 -13.66 11.46
CA ALA A 24 -10.29 -14.93 11.30
C ALA A 24 -10.75 -15.62 9.99
N GLY A 25 -9.79 -16.05 9.17
CA GLY A 25 -10.08 -16.67 7.88
C GLY A 25 -10.44 -15.70 6.75
N CYS A 26 -10.42 -14.39 6.98
CA CYS A 26 -10.67 -13.41 5.93
C CYS A 26 -9.53 -13.42 4.90
N GLY A 27 -9.86 -13.45 3.60
CA GLY A 27 -8.89 -13.43 2.51
C GLY A 27 -8.27 -12.06 2.24
N ALA A 28 -8.91 -10.97 2.67
CA ALA A 28 -8.44 -9.62 2.38
C ALA A 28 -7.02 -9.32 2.91
N PRO A 29 -6.66 -9.62 4.16
CA PRO A 29 -5.30 -9.40 4.64
C PRO A 29 -4.27 -10.29 3.93
N VAL A 30 -4.66 -11.48 3.50
CA VAL A 30 -3.78 -12.37 2.71
C VAL A 30 -3.44 -11.70 1.38
N VAL A 31 -4.46 -11.20 0.67
CA VAL A 31 -4.29 -10.52 -0.62
C VAL A 31 -3.46 -9.25 -0.45
N ALA A 32 -3.77 -8.43 0.54
CA ALA A 32 -3.01 -7.19 0.82
C ALA A 32 -1.52 -7.51 1.07
N ARG A 33 -1.23 -8.54 1.86
CA ARG A 33 0.15 -8.96 2.12
C ARG A 33 0.87 -9.45 0.86
N MET A 34 0.18 -10.18 0.00
CA MET A 34 0.74 -10.64 -1.26
C MET A 34 1.05 -9.48 -2.19
N VAL A 35 0.14 -8.53 -2.34
CA VAL A 35 0.34 -7.33 -3.17
C VAL A 35 1.54 -6.53 -2.66
N MET A 36 1.61 -6.28 -1.37
CA MET A 36 2.72 -5.50 -0.79
C MET A 36 4.06 -6.23 -0.89
N ARG A 37 4.07 -7.55 -0.84
CA ARG A 37 5.29 -8.36 -1.05
C ARG A 37 5.77 -8.39 -2.51
N ALA A 38 4.90 -8.08 -3.46
CA ALA A 38 5.29 -7.99 -4.87
C ALA A 38 6.19 -6.78 -5.15
N LEU A 39 6.20 -5.78 -4.28
CA LEU A 39 7.05 -4.60 -4.41
C LEU A 39 8.52 -4.98 -4.18
N LYS A 40 9.41 -4.24 -4.83
CA LYS A 40 10.85 -4.34 -4.60
C LYS A 40 11.22 -3.67 -3.27
N GLU A 41 12.39 -4.00 -2.74
CA GLU A 41 12.84 -3.44 -1.45
C GLU A 41 13.02 -1.91 -1.49
N ASP A 42 13.44 -1.39 -2.63
CA ASP A 42 13.65 0.04 -2.85
C ASP A 42 12.38 0.78 -3.34
N ASP A 43 11.28 0.06 -3.58
CA ASP A 43 10.01 0.70 -3.93
C ASP A 43 9.35 1.35 -2.70
N HIS A 44 8.79 2.52 -2.90
CA HIS A 44 7.93 3.21 -1.93
C HIS A 44 6.48 3.07 -2.38
N ALA A 45 5.61 2.61 -1.50
CA ALA A 45 4.20 2.52 -1.78
C ALA A 45 3.43 3.72 -1.24
N VAL A 46 2.49 4.21 -2.03
CA VAL A 46 1.45 5.12 -1.59
C VAL A 46 0.13 4.38 -1.74
N VAL A 47 -0.46 4.01 -0.63
CA VAL A 47 -1.65 3.17 -0.58
C VAL A 47 -2.86 4.05 -0.27
N ALA A 48 -3.87 4.00 -1.11
CA ALA A 48 -5.17 4.57 -0.82
C ALA A 48 -6.18 3.45 -0.60
N ASN A 49 -6.95 3.55 0.47
CA ASN A 49 -7.99 2.58 0.78
C ASN A 49 -9.30 3.32 1.07
N ALA A 50 -10.33 2.96 0.33
CA ALA A 50 -11.67 3.50 0.55
C ALA A 50 -12.31 2.85 1.78
N THR A 51 -13.23 3.57 2.41
CA THR A 51 -13.96 3.10 3.58
C THR A 51 -14.56 1.71 3.33
N GLY A 52 -14.19 0.76 4.17
CA GLY A 52 -14.63 -0.62 4.11
C GLY A 52 -13.96 -1.44 5.20
N CYS A 53 -14.22 -2.75 5.23
CA CYS A 53 -13.66 -3.63 6.26
C CYS A 53 -12.13 -3.61 6.29
N MET A 54 -11.49 -3.62 5.13
CA MET A 54 -10.03 -3.58 5.06
C MET A 54 -9.47 -2.26 5.60
N GLU A 55 -10.11 -1.15 5.30
CA GLU A 55 -9.66 0.16 5.77
C GLU A 55 -9.82 0.26 7.29
N VAL A 56 -11.03 0.08 7.83
CA VAL A 56 -11.28 0.27 9.26
C VAL A 56 -10.55 -0.72 10.16
N SER A 57 -10.30 -1.93 9.66
CA SER A 57 -9.62 -2.97 10.43
C SER A 57 -8.10 -2.88 10.39
N THR A 58 -7.54 -2.11 9.47
CA THR A 58 -6.08 -1.96 9.31
C THR A 58 -5.58 -0.62 9.83
N PHE A 59 -6.49 0.31 10.10
CA PHE A 59 -6.17 1.64 10.58
C PHE A 59 -7.14 2.03 11.72
N ILE A 60 -6.69 1.91 12.94
CA ILE A 60 -7.41 2.43 14.13
C ILE A 60 -6.45 3.34 14.87
N TYR A 61 -6.67 4.64 14.78
CA TYR A 61 -5.82 5.65 15.41
C TYR A 61 -5.54 5.30 16.88
N PRO A 62 -4.29 5.40 17.34
CA PRO A 62 -3.08 5.83 16.62
C PRO A 62 -2.31 4.68 15.93
N TYR A 63 -2.89 3.51 15.79
CA TYR A 63 -2.24 2.32 15.25
C TYR A 63 -2.53 2.16 13.77
N THR A 64 -1.59 1.57 13.04
CA THR A 64 -1.76 1.19 11.64
C THR A 64 -1.04 -0.14 11.36
N ALA A 65 -1.61 -0.96 10.50
CA ALA A 65 -0.96 -2.17 9.99
C ALA A 65 -0.07 -1.90 8.76
N TRP A 66 -0.13 -0.71 8.21
CA TRP A 66 0.60 -0.33 7.00
C TRP A 66 1.94 0.30 7.37
N THR A 67 3.01 -0.16 6.73
CA THR A 67 4.37 0.38 6.93
C THR A 67 4.75 1.44 5.90
N ASP A 68 4.01 1.52 4.80
CA ASP A 68 4.16 2.53 3.76
C ASP A 68 3.18 3.69 3.97
N SER A 69 3.24 4.68 3.09
CA SER A 69 2.31 5.81 3.12
C SER A 69 0.88 5.33 2.85
N PHE A 70 -0.05 5.72 3.72
CA PHE A 70 -1.44 5.27 3.66
C PHE A 70 -2.39 6.45 3.72
N ILE A 71 -3.39 6.45 2.84
CA ILE A 71 -4.43 7.47 2.78
C ILE A 71 -5.79 6.79 2.94
N HIS A 72 -6.51 7.18 3.97
CA HIS A 72 -7.91 6.85 4.13
C HIS A 72 -8.77 7.76 3.25
N THR A 73 -9.74 7.19 2.53
CA THR A 73 -10.69 7.94 1.70
C THR A 73 -12.11 7.49 1.97
N ALA A 74 -13.07 8.29 1.55
CA ALA A 74 -14.49 7.93 1.62
C ALA A 74 -14.79 6.72 0.72
N PHE A 75 -15.96 6.11 0.91
CA PHE A 75 -16.45 5.01 0.07
C PHE A 75 -16.24 5.32 -1.42
N GLU A 76 -15.78 4.32 -2.19
CA GLU A 76 -15.60 4.38 -3.64
C GLU A 76 -14.53 5.37 -4.14
N CYS A 77 -13.86 6.11 -3.26
CA CYS A 77 -12.99 7.22 -3.64
C CYS A 77 -11.50 6.87 -3.73
N ALA A 78 -11.10 5.62 -3.52
CA ALA A 78 -9.67 5.26 -3.50
C ALA A 78 -8.96 5.59 -4.82
N GLY A 79 -9.52 5.18 -5.95
CA GLY A 79 -8.94 5.45 -7.27
C GLY A 79 -8.88 6.94 -7.59
N ALA A 80 -9.97 7.68 -7.33
CA ALA A 80 -10.04 9.11 -7.59
C ALA A 80 -9.03 9.89 -6.73
N THR A 81 -8.95 9.57 -5.43
CA THR A 81 -7.99 10.19 -4.51
C THR A 81 -6.56 9.92 -4.96
N LEU A 82 -6.26 8.69 -5.32
CA LEU A 82 -4.92 8.30 -5.73
C LEU A 82 -4.51 8.92 -7.07
N SER A 83 -5.47 9.11 -7.98
CA SER A 83 -5.23 9.84 -9.23
C SER A 83 -4.77 11.27 -8.96
N GLY A 84 -5.39 11.96 -8.00
CA GLY A 84 -4.98 13.29 -7.58
C GLY A 84 -3.58 13.31 -6.94
N VAL A 85 -3.30 12.35 -6.09
CA VAL A 85 -1.98 12.20 -5.45
C VAL A 85 -0.90 11.93 -6.49
N GLU A 86 -1.14 11.05 -7.44
CA GLU A 86 -0.22 10.76 -8.53
C GLU A 86 0.04 12.00 -9.39
N ALA A 87 -1.01 12.76 -9.74
CA ALA A 87 -0.87 13.99 -10.50
C ALA A 87 0.00 15.02 -9.77
N ALA A 88 -0.21 15.19 -8.48
CA ALA A 88 0.62 16.06 -7.64
C ALA A 88 2.07 15.59 -7.57
N TYR A 89 2.29 14.29 -7.42
CA TYR A 89 3.61 13.68 -7.42
C TYR A 89 4.36 13.95 -8.73
N LYS A 90 3.71 13.72 -9.86
CA LYS A 90 4.28 14.00 -11.19
C LYS A 90 4.61 15.49 -11.38
N SER A 91 3.75 16.38 -10.87
CA SER A 91 4.01 17.81 -10.91
C SER A 91 5.24 18.19 -10.09
N LEU A 92 5.37 17.66 -8.87
CA LEU A 92 6.53 17.93 -8.02
C LEU A 92 7.84 17.38 -8.61
N LYS A 93 7.79 16.23 -9.29
CA LYS A 93 8.95 15.71 -10.04
C LYS A 93 9.37 16.66 -11.15
N ARG A 94 8.43 17.16 -11.95
CA ARG A 94 8.72 18.13 -13.01
C ARG A 94 9.31 19.43 -12.48
N GLN A 95 8.96 19.82 -11.26
CA GLN A 95 9.51 21.01 -10.59
C GLN A 95 10.87 20.74 -9.93
N GLY A 96 11.40 19.54 -10.02
CA GLY A 96 12.68 19.17 -9.40
C GLY A 96 12.64 19.07 -7.87
N LYS A 97 11.44 19.02 -7.28
CA LYS A 97 11.26 18.90 -5.81
C LYS A 97 11.31 17.49 -5.30
N LEU A 98 11.17 16.50 -6.17
CA LEU A 98 11.25 15.08 -5.87
C LEU A 98 12.23 14.39 -6.82
N PRO A 99 12.87 13.29 -6.38
CA PRO A 99 13.75 12.50 -7.23
C PRO A 99 13.03 12.00 -8.48
N ASP A 100 13.69 12.07 -9.61
CA ASP A 100 13.16 11.51 -10.86
C ASP A 100 13.55 10.05 -10.98
N ASP A 101 12.87 9.21 -10.21
CA ASP A 101 13.00 7.76 -10.20
C ASP A 101 11.64 7.08 -10.43
N ASN A 102 11.64 5.76 -10.54
CA ASN A 102 10.45 4.96 -10.75
C ASN A 102 10.11 4.06 -9.54
N HIS A 103 10.59 4.43 -8.35
CA HIS A 103 10.44 3.63 -7.15
C HIS A 103 9.12 3.84 -6.41
N THR A 104 8.40 4.93 -6.70
CA THR A 104 7.10 5.18 -6.06
C THR A 104 5.98 4.45 -6.81
N LYS A 105 5.24 3.61 -6.09
CA LYS A 105 4.11 2.83 -6.61
C LYS A 105 2.83 3.28 -5.93
N PHE A 106 1.80 3.52 -6.73
CA PHE A 106 0.48 3.95 -6.26
C PHE A 106 -0.47 2.76 -6.31
N ILE A 107 -1.05 2.40 -5.17
CA ILE A 107 -1.89 1.21 -5.02
C ILE A 107 -3.22 1.61 -4.39
N ALA A 108 -4.31 1.32 -5.06
CA ALA A 108 -5.67 1.54 -4.54
C ALA A 108 -6.31 0.20 -4.18
N PHE A 109 -6.86 0.13 -2.99
CA PHE A 109 -7.70 -0.99 -2.54
C PHE A 109 -9.15 -0.58 -2.37
#